data_4282d64189988310ea147c98ba771abe
#
_entry.id   4282d64189988310ea147c98ba771abe
#
_cell.length_a   1.000
_cell.length_b   1.000
_cell.length_c   1.000
_cell.angle_alpha   90.00
_cell.angle_beta   90.00
_cell.angle_gamma   90.00
#
_symmetry.space_group_name_H-M   'P 1'
#
loop_
_entity.id
_entity.type
_entity.pdbx_description
1 polymer ?
#
loop_
_entity_poly.entity_id
_entity_poly.type
_entity_poly.pdbx_seq_one_letter_code
_entity_poly.pdbx_strand_id
1 'polypeptide(L)'
;MVNQIKNVQGERLDFTCHPGSPGATQLVVIGHGVTGHKDRPFLVALAEGLAGAGIPALRVSWSGNAGSEGRFADCTISKEVADLGAVLDACAGYAVTYVGHSMGGAVGVLRASPDRRIRRLISLAGMVNTRAFAEHHFGALTPGRDLMWGKPGCVLSPAYMDDLRRIGSVVGQAAEIAVPWLLVHGNADTLVPLQDSRDALARARGPTELVELDGCDHVWEPGFTPRMVATVVAWCVKTEVAGTVLPAVARRLAEAPVEKGIGEGAIAATGPKLAARVDFT
;
A
#
# COMPACT_ATOMS: atom_id res chain seq x y z
N MET A 1 19.18 -10.73 8.27
CA MET A 1 18.33 -9.51 8.29
C MET A 1 18.94 -8.52 7.32
N VAL A 2 18.11 -7.77 6.61
CA VAL A 2 18.57 -6.71 5.68
C VAL A 2 19.16 -5.58 6.50
N ASN A 3 20.43 -5.24 6.26
CA ASN A 3 21.12 -4.20 7.04
C ASN A 3 21.09 -2.83 6.35
N GLN A 4 21.00 -2.80 5.03
CA GLN A 4 20.94 -1.59 4.23
C GLN A 4 20.28 -1.91 2.88
N ILE A 5 19.45 -0.98 2.39
CA ILE A 5 18.89 -1.02 1.03
C ILE A 5 19.36 0.24 0.32
N LYS A 6 19.95 0.10 -0.87
CA LYS A 6 20.28 1.20 -1.75
C LYS A 6 19.63 0.97 -3.11
N ASN A 7 19.04 2.04 -3.66
CA ASN A 7 18.47 2.00 -5.01
C ASN A 7 19.59 2.10 -6.09
N VAL A 8 19.18 2.07 -7.34
CA VAL A 8 20.12 2.11 -8.48
C VAL A 8 20.90 3.42 -8.59
N GLN A 9 20.46 4.49 -7.94
CA GLN A 9 21.19 5.76 -7.81
C GLN A 9 22.17 5.77 -6.64
N GLY A 10 22.24 4.70 -5.84
CA GLY A 10 23.03 4.59 -4.63
C GLY A 10 22.39 5.25 -3.40
N GLU A 11 21.17 5.77 -3.51
CA GLU A 11 20.43 6.40 -2.42
C GLU A 11 19.96 5.34 -1.42
N ARG A 12 20.21 5.58 -0.13
CA ARG A 12 19.77 4.70 0.96
C ARG A 12 18.28 4.88 1.21
N LEU A 13 17.55 3.75 1.25
CA LEU A 13 16.14 3.71 1.63
C LEU A 13 16.01 3.47 3.14
N ASP A 14 15.15 4.25 3.78
CA ASP A 14 14.78 4.09 5.18
C ASP A 14 13.66 3.05 5.31
N PHE A 15 13.88 2.04 6.16
CA PHE A 15 12.92 0.95 6.36
C PHE A 15 12.87 0.49 7.82
N THR A 16 11.80 -0.22 8.16
CA THR A 16 11.62 -0.88 9.45
C THR A 16 11.17 -2.31 9.24
N CYS A 17 11.91 -3.26 9.82
CA CYS A 17 11.54 -4.66 9.82
C CYS A 17 10.71 -5.02 11.04
N HIS A 18 9.65 -5.79 10.83
CA HIS A 18 8.85 -6.43 11.85
C HIS A 18 9.08 -7.93 11.76
N PRO A 19 9.69 -8.55 12.79
CA PRO A 19 9.99 -9.98 12.73
C PRO A 19 8.70 -10.79 12.80
N GLY A 20 8.64 -11.84 12.00
CA GLY A 20 7.61 -12.88 12.06
C GLY A 20 8.08 -14.08 12.87
N SER A 21 7.42 -15.22 12.65
CA SER A 21 7.83 -16.50 13.24
C SER A 21 9.20 -16.94 12.73
N PRO A 22 10.04 -17.57 13.57
CA PRO A 22 11.30 -18.16 13.14
C PRO A 22 11.11 -19.11 11.94
N GLY A 23 12.00 -18.99 10.94
CA GLY A 23 11.95 -19.81 9.74
C GLY A 23 10.88 -19.42 8.71
N ALA A 24 10.18 -18.30 8.89
CA ALA A 24 9.27 -17.80 7.87
C ALA A 24 9.99 -17.53 6.55
N THR A 25 9.47 -18.07 5.46
CA THR A 25 10.01 -17.93 4.09
C THR A 25 9.25 -16.91 3.25
N GLN A 26 8.21 -16.30 3.81
CA GLN A 26 7.45 -15.21 3.19
C GLN A 26 7.77 -13.88 3.88
N LEU A 27 7.64 -12.79 3.13
CA LEU A 27 7.84 -11.42 3.62
C LEU A 27 6.79 -10.50 3.00
N VAL A 28 6.18 -9.64 3.80
CA VAL A 28 5.31 -8.58 3.30
C VAL A 28 6.09 -7.27 3.23
N VAL A 29 6.25 -6.71 2.05
CA VAL A 29 6.85 -5.39 1.82
C VAL A 29 5.72 -4.37 1.67
N ILE A 30 5.76 -3.31 2.48
CA ILE A 30 4.71 -2.30 2.56
C ILE A 30 5.24 -0.95 2.07
N GLY A 31 4.66 -0.44 0.97
CA GLY A 31 4.95 0.85 0.38
C GLY A 31 3.82 1.86 0.58
N HIS A 32 4.19 3.12 0.74
CA HIS A 32 3.28 4.25 0.95
C HIS A 32 2.86 4.91 -0.37
N GLY A 33 1.90 5.84 -0.30
CA GLY A 33 1.49 6.71 -1.40
C GLY A 33 2.23 8.04 -1.43
N VAL A 34 1.80 8.92 -2.34
CA VAL A 34 2.40 10.24 -2.55
C VAL A 34 2.39 11.06 -1.25
N THR A 35 3.49 11.80 -1.01
CA THR A 35 3.76 12.56 0.23
C THR A 35 3.68 11.74 1.54
N GLY A 36 3.65 10.40 1.42
CA GLY A 36 3.63 9.48 2.54
C GLY A 36 5.03 9.12 3.05
N HIS A 37 5.07 8.22 4.02
CA HIS A 37 6.27 7.59 4.55
C HIS A 37 5.90 6.28 5.27
N LYS A 38 6.90 5.47 5.58
CA LYS A 38 6.72 4.15 6.24
C LYS A 38 6.01 4.19 7.59
N ASP A 39 6.06 5.33 8.30
CA ASP A 39 5.53 5.46 9.66
C ASP A 39 4.11 6.07 9.71
N ARG A 40 3.36 6.00 8.62
CA ARG A 40 1.92 6.28 8.66
C ARG A 40 1.23 5.31 9.64
N PRO A 41 0.37 5.78 10.57
CA PRO A 41 -0.19 4.95 11.64
C PRO A 41 -0.82 3.64 11.16
N PHE A 42 -1.60 3.68 10.08
CA PHE A 42 -2.24 2.48 9.54
C PHE A 42 -1.25 1.48 8.90
N LEU A 43 -0.11 1.96 8.34
CA LEU A 43 0.95 1.07 7.82
C LEU A 43 1.74 0.43 8.97
N VAL A 44 1.94 1.17 10.06
CA VAL A 44 2.53 0.62 11.30
C VAL A 44 1.62 -0.48 11.85
N ALA A 45 0.33 -0.18 12.05
CA ALA A 45 -0.65 -1.14 12.55
C ALA A 45 -0.75 -2.39 11.66
N LEU A 46 -0.70 -2.23 10.33
CA LEU A 46 -0.68 -3.36 9.40
C LEU A 46 0.54 -4.26 9.61
N ALA A 47 1.73 -3.66 9.70
CA ALA A 47 2.97 -4.41 9.89
C ALA A 47 3.00 -5.13 11.25
N GLU A 48 2.48 -4.50 12.30
CA GLU A 48 2.34 -5.10 13.63
C GLU A 48 1.33 -6.24 13.62
N GLY A 49 0.18 -6.08 12.95
CA GLY A 49 -0.82 -7.14 12.78
C GLY A 49 -0.28 -8.36 12.03
N LEU A 50 0.47 -8.14 10.96
CA LEU A 50 1.15 -9.21 10.21
C LEU A 50 2.19 -9.93 11.08
N ALA A 51 3.04 -9.19 11.78
CA ALA A 51 4.04 -9.75 12.68
C ALA A 51 3.40 -10.53 13.84
N GLY A 52 2.30 -10.02 14.40
CA GLY A 52 1.49 -10.73 15.40
C GLY A 52 0.91 -12.05 14.90
N ALA A 53 0.61 -12.15 13.60
CA ALA A 53 0.22 -13.38 12.92
C ALA A 53 1.42 -14.26 12.52
N GLY A 54 2.65 -13.88 12.88
CA GLY A 54 3.87 -14.61 12.54
C GLY A 54 4.39 -14.36 11.13
N ILE A 55 3.84 -13.40 10.39
CA ILE A 55 4.24 -13.03 9.04
C ILE A 55 5.21 -11.84 9.12
N PRO A 56 6.50 -11.98 8.75
CA PRO A 56 7.42 -10.87 8.77
C PRO A 56 6.99 -9.77 7.80
N ALA A 57 7.18 -8.52 8.20
CA ALA A 57 6.87 -7.36 7.37
C ALA A 57 8.03 -6.37 7.34
N LEU A 58 8.18 -5.67 6.22
CA LEU A 58 9.14 -4.60 6.00
C LEU A 58 8.38 -3.38 5.47
N ARG A 59 8.35 -2.30 6.24
CA ARG A 59 7.82 -1.00 5.81
C ARG A 59 8.97 -0.17 5.25
N VAL A 60 8.78 0.46 4.09
CA VAL A 60 9.80 1.28 3.42
C VAL A 60 9.30 2.67 3.14
N SER A 61 10.16 3.69 3.34
CA SER A 61 9.99 5.01 2.75
C SER A 61 10.75 5.04 1.42
N TRP A 62 10.08 5.44 0.34
CA TRP A 62 10.72 5.55 -0.97
C TRP A 62 11.75 6.68 -0.99
N SER A 63 12.71 6.64 -1.92
CA SER A 63 13.73 7.68 -2.06
C SER A 63 13.10 9.07 -2.14
N GLY A 64 13.74 10.05 -1.47
CA GLY A 64 13.23 11.42 -1.36
C GLY A 64 12.12 11.65 -0.34
N ASN A 65 11.71 10.60 0.39
CA ASN A 65 10.67 10.69 1.43
C ASN A 65 11.24 10.35 2.82
N ALA A 66 10.83 11.13 3.82
CA ALA A 66 11.22 10.93 5.23
C ALA A 66 12.72 10.72 5.44
N GLY A 67 13.13 9.60 6.07
CA GLY A 67 14.54 9.27 6.36
C GLY A 67 15.33 8.66 5.18
N SER A 68 14.70 8.48 4.01
CA SER A 68 15.39 8.03 2.81
C SER A 68 16.18 9.14 2.14
N GLU A 69 17.33 8.78 1.56
CA GLU A 69 18.10 9.71 0.73
C GLU A 69 17.39 10.04 -0.59
N GLY A 70 17.89 11.03 -1.31
CA GLY A 70 17.26 11.57 -2.51
C GLY A 70 16.50 12.86 -2.22
N ARG A 71 15.88 13.43 -3.26
CA ARG A 71 15.12 14.68 -3.15
C ARG A 71 13.65 14.40 -3.43
N PHE A 72 12.76 15.02 -2.67
CA PHE A 72 11.30 14.90 -2.90
C PHE A 72 10.90 15.30 -4.32
N ALA A 73 11.57 16.32 -4.89
CA ALA A 73 11.30 16.75 -6.26
C ALA A 73 11.57 15.68 -7.34
N ASP A 74 12.35 14.66 -7.03
CA ASP A 74 12.66 13.56 -7.95
C ASP A 74 11.75 12.34 -7.73
N CYS A 75 10.83 12.39 -6.75
CA CYS A 75 9.89 11.32 -6.48
C CYS A 75 8.90 11.19 -7.64
N THR A 76 8.88 10.02 -8.27
CA THR A 76 7.96 9.67 -9.36
C THR A 76 7.52 8.22 -9.19
N ILE A 77 6.41 7.82 -9.80
CA ILE A 77 6.00 6.40 -9.81
C ILE A 77 7.11 5.53 -10.41
N SER A 78 7.71 5.97 -11.52
CA SER A 78 8.79 5.22 -12.19
C SER A 78 10.02 5.04 -11.29
N LYS A 79 10.37 6.04 -10.49
CA LYS A 79 11.47 5.93 -9.52
C LYS A 79 11.12 4.97 -8.39
N GLU A 80 9.90 5.04 -7.86
CA GLU A 80 9.46 4.12 -6.80
C GLU A 80 9.35 2.66 -7.29
N VAL A 81 9.01 2.44 -8.56
CA VAL A 81 9.08 1.11 -9.20
C VAL A 81 10.52 0.58 -9.22
N ALA A 82 11.52 1.44 -9.49
CA ALA A 82 12.92 1.07 -9.43
C ALA A 82 13.39 0.81 -7.98
N ASP A 83 12.98 1.67 -7.04
CA ASP A 83 13.25 1.50 -5.60
C ASP A 83 12.69 0.16 -5.09
N LEU A 84 11.44 -0.19 -5.46
CA LEU A 84 10.87 -1.49 -5.12
C LEU A 84 11.71 -2.63 -5.67
N GLY A 85 12.29 -2.47 -6.86
CA GLY A 85 13.26 -3.43 -7.41
C GLY A 85 14.45 -3.68 -6.48
N ALA A 86 15.04 -2.61 -5.97
CA ALA A 86 16.17 -2.70 -5.03
C ALA A 86 15.75 -3.35 -3.68
N VAL A 87 14.53 -3.06 -3.22
CA VAL A 87 13.96 -3.74 -2.03
C VAL A 87 13.83 -5.23 -2.29
N LEU A 88 13.33 -5.65 -3.45
CA LEU A 88 13.19 -7.06 -3.83
C LEU A 88 14.55 -7.76 -3.93
N ASP A 89 15.60 -7.07 -4.43
CA ASP A 89 16.98 -7.58 -4.46
C ASP A 89 17.49 -7.84 -3.02
N ALA A 90 17.27 -6.88 -2.12
CA ALA A 90 17.68 -7.00 -0.73
C ALA A 90 16.89 -8.08 0.06
N CYS A 91 15.70 -8.42 -0.42
CA CYS A 91 14.83 -9.46 0.16
C CYS A 91 14.94 -10.79 -0.57
N ALA A 92 16.01 -11.03 -1.32
CA ALA A 92 16.23 -12.29 -2.03
C ALA A 92 16.15 -13.50 -1.07
N GLY A 93 15.46 -14.53 -1.49
CA GLY A 93 15.21 -15.74 -0.69
C GLY A 93 13.84 -15.74 0.02
N TYR A 94 13.13 -14.63 0.04
CA TYR A 94 11.74 -14.57 0.51
C TYR A 94 10.74 -14.64 -0.65
N ALA A 95 9.60 -15.29 -0.40
CA ALA A 95 8.41 -15.16 -1.25
C ALA A 95 7.71 -13.83 -0.88
N VAL A 96 7.92 -12.79 -1.70
CA VAL A 96 7.46 -11.45 -1.37
C VAL A 96 5.98 -11.24 -1.71
N THR A 97 5.22 -10.71 -0.74
CA THR A 97 3.94 -10.05 -0.95
C THR A 97 4.20 -8.54 -0.93
N TYR A 98 3.84 -7.83 -1.99
CA TYR A 98 3.90 -6.37 -1.96
C TYR A 98 2.54 -5.78 -1.61
N VAL A 99 2.52 -4.84 -0.67
CA VAL A 99 1.36 -4.03 -0.28
C VAL A 99 1.64 -2.59 -0.67
N GLY A 100 0.84 -2.04 -1.58
CA GLY A 100 0.94 -0.64 -2.00
C GLY A 100 -0.29 0.17 -1.62
N HIS A 101 -0.11 1.27 -0.86
CA HIS A 101 -1.17 2.20 -0.56
C HIS A 101 -1.23 3.34 -1.58
N SER A 102 -2.43 3.69 -2.05
CA SER A 102 -2.64 4.86 -2.93
C SER A 102 -1.76 4.77 -4.20
N MET A 103 -0.87 5.72 -4.44
CA MET A 103 0.13 5.67 -5.53
C MET A 103 0.98 4.40 -5.49
N GLY A 104 1.25 3.85 -4.30
CA GLY A 104 1.93 2.56 -4.14
C GLY A 104 1.18 1.41 -4.82
N GLY A 105 -0.13 1.52 -5.06
CA GLY A 105 -0.90 0.57 -5.86
C GLY A 105 -0.42 0.54 -7.32
N ALA A 106 -0.25 1.71 -7.96
CA ALA A 106 0.32 1.80 -9.31
C ALA A 106 1.75 1.25 -9.37
N VAL A 107 2.58 1.58 -8.37
CA VAL A 107 3.95 1.03 -8.23
C VAL A 107 3.90 -0.51 -8.20
N GLY A 108 2.98 -1.08 -7.41
CA GLY A 108 2.81 -2.51 -7.29
C GLY A 108 2.41 -3.18 -8.60
N VAL A 109 1.44 -2.62 -9.32
CA VAL A 109 0.99 -3.15 -10.61
C VAL A 109 2.12 -3.12 -11.64
N LEU A 110 2.81 -1.97 -11.79
CA LEU A 110 3.91 -1.81 -12.72
C LEU A 110 5.10 -2.73 -12.41
N ARG A 111 5.35 -3.00 -11.13
CA ARG A 111 6.45 -3.90 -10.75
C ARG A 111 6.05 -5.36 -10.83
N ALA A 112 4.86 -5.76 -10.42
CA ALA A 112 4.44 -7.16 -10.39
C ALA A 112 4.18 -7.74 -11.79
N SER A 113 3.83 -6.90 -12.77
CA SER A 113 3.63 -7.34 -14.15
C SER A 113 4.86 -8.07 -14.74
N PRO A 114 6.08 -7.48 -14.73
CA PRO A 114 7.27 -8.15 -15.24
C PRO A 114 8.07 -8.96 -14.20
N ASP A 115 7.89 -8.72 -12.89
CA ASP A 115 8.79 -9.21 -11.83
C ASP A 115 8.20 -10.37 -11.04
N ARG A 116 8.67 -11.57 -11.31
CA ARG A 116 8.22 -12.81 -10.67
C ARG A 116 8.64 -12.98 -9.21
N ARG A 117 9.44 -12.09 -8.65
CA ARG A 117 9.80 -12.09 -7.22
C ARG A 117 8.63 -11.66 -6.35
N ILE A 118 7.71 -10.85 -6.89
CA ILE A 118 6.41 -10.59 -6.24
C ILE A 118 5.53 -11.80 -6.47
N ARG A 119 5.16 -12.47 -5.38
CA ARG A 119 4.36 -13.70 -5.40
C ARG A 119 2.88 -13.45 -5.07
N ARG A 120 2.59 -12.32 -4.45
CA ARG A 120 1.23 -11.83 -4.17
C ARG A 120 1.23 -10.30 -4.19
N LEU A 121 0.13 -9.71 -4.60
CA LEU A 121 -0.06 -8.26 -4.64
C LEU A 121 -1.24 -7.86 -3.76
N ILE A 122 -1.11 -6.74 -3.05
CA ILE A 122 -2.19 -6.11 -2.28
C ILE A 122 -2.19 -4.62 -2.58
N SER A 123 -3.34 -4.09 -2.97
CA SER A 123 -3.56 -2.65 -3.17
C SER A 123 -4.53 -2.13 -2.11
N LEU A 124 -4.08 -1.19 -1.29
CA LEU A 124 -4.88 -0.48 -0.31
C LEU A 124 -5.26 0.88 -0.89
N ALA A 125 -6.54 1.08 -1.24
CA ALA A 125 -7.02 2.28 -1.91
C ALA A 125 -6.13 2.66 -3.11
N GLY A 126 -5.77 1.65 -3.92
CA GLY A 126 -4.74 1.78 -4.96
C GLY A 126 -5.16 2.66 -6.12
N MET A 127 -4.37 3.69 -6.44
CA MET A 127 -4.52 4.50 -7.62
C MET A 127 -4.05 3.72 -8.85
N VAL A 128 -4.89 3.64 -9.89
CA VAL A 128 -4.54 3.00 -11.17
C VAL A 128 -4.69 3.95 -12.36
N ASN A 129 -5.51 5.00 -12.25
CA ASN A 129 -5.71 6.02 -13.28
C ASN A 129 -4.85 7.26 -13.00
N THR A 130 -3.53 7.15 -13.23
CA THR A 130 -2.52 8.11 -12.78
C THR A 130 -2.67 9.49 -13.38
N ARG A 131 -2.99 9.60 -14.68
CA ARG A 131 -3.23 10.89 -15.35
C ARG A 131 -4.46 11.58 -14.79
N ALA A 132 -5.57 10.86 -14.64
CA ALA A 132 -6.81 11.43 -14.10
C ALA A 132 -6.60 11.94 -12.68
N PHE A 133 -5.88 11.18 -11.84
CA PHE A 133 -5.49 11.61 -10.51
C PHE A 133 -4.66 12.91 -10.53
N ALA A 134 -3.62 12.97 -11.38
CA ALA A 134 -2.75 14.13 -11.48
C ALA A 134 -3.51 15.39 -11.89
N GLU A 135 -4.39 15.26 -12.89
CA GLU A 135 -5.17 16.37 -13.40
C GLU A 135 -6.23 16.83 -12.42
N HIS A 136 -6.90 15.90 -11.73
CA HIS A 136 -7.93 16.21 -10.75
C HIS A 136 -7.36 16.95 -9.53
N HIS A 137 -6.26 16.46 -8.95
CA HIS A 137 -5.71 16.99 -7.69
C HIS A 137 -4.70 18.11 -7.89
N PHE A 138 -3.98 18.11 -9.00
CA PHE A 138 -2.84 19.02 -9.20
C PHE A 138 -2.89 19.82 -10.50
N GLY A 139 -3.89 19.60 -11.36
CA GLY A 139 -3.98 20.26 -12.65
C GLY A 139 -4.05 21.79 -12.59
N ALA A 140 -4.57 22.35 -11.50
CA ALA A 140 -4.62 23.80 -11.26
C ALA A 140 -3.36 24.35 -10.59
N LEU A 141 -2.44 23.51 -10.13
CA LEU A 141 -1.22 23.92 -9.45
C LEU A 141 -0.09 24.18 -10.47
N THR A 142 0.85 25.05 -10.10
CA THR A 142 2.05 25.34 -10.88
C THR A 142 3.20 24.47 -10.38
N PRO A 143 3.65 23.46 -11.16
CA PRO A 143 4.80 22.65 -10.79
C PRO A 143 6.06 23.50 -10.59
N GLY A 144 6.88 23.15 -9.59
CA GLY A 144 8.06 23.87 -9.17
C GLY A 144 7.78 25.03 -8.20
N ARG A 145 6.51 25.38 -7.95
CA ARG A 145 6.12 26.47 -7.06
C ARG A 145 5.13 26.06 -5.98
N ASP A 146 4.03 25.43 -6.39
CA ASP A 146 2.90 25.19 -5.51
C ASP A 146 3.09 23.89 -4.74
N LEU A 147 2.54 23.83 -3.53
CA LEU A 147 2.63 22.69 -2.63
C LEU A 147 1.49 21.69 -2.89
N MET A 148 1.79 20.40 -2.94
CA MET A 148 0.79 19.35 -2.96
C MET A 148 -0.02 19.40 -1.67
N TRP A 149 -1.34 19.64 -1.79
CA TRP A 149 -2.27 19.83 -0.66
C TRP A 149 -1.80 20.84 0.42
N GLY A 150 -1.02 21.84 0.03
CA GLY A 150 -0.47 22.82 0.97
C GLY A 150 0.57 22.27 1.95
N LYS A 151 1.04 21.03 1.76
CA LYS A 151 1.94 20.34 2.70
C LYS A 151 3.36 20.91 2.62
N PRO A 152 3.93 21.44 3.72
CA PRO A 152 5.29 21.95 3.75
C PRO A 152 6.31 20.90 3.25
N GLY A 153 7.25 21.33 2.43
CA GLY A 153 8.29 20.48 1.86
C GLY A 153 7.85 19.63 0.67
N CYS A 154 6.54 19.54 0.37
CA CYS A 154 6.00 18.75 -0.73
C CYS A 154 5.67 19.65 -1.94
N VAL A 155 6.70 20.29 -2.53
CA VAL A 155 6.53 21.07 -3.76
C VAL A 155 6.18 20.12 -4.91
N LEU A 156 5.09 20.42 -5.62
CA LEU A 156 4.72 19.67 -6.82
C LEU A 156 5.84 19.78 -7.87
N SER A 157 6.46 18.67 -8.25
CA SER A 157 7.52 18.72 -9.24
C SER A 157 6.99 18.53 -10.67
N PRO A 158 7.62 19.17 -11.68
CA PRO A 158 7.32 18.89 -13.09
C PRO A 158 7.51 17.41 -13.41
N ALA A 159 8.60 16.80 -12.93
CA ALA A 159 8.92 15.39 -13.16
C ALA A 159 7.80 14.45 -12.68
N TYR A 160 7.19 14.73 -11.51
CA TYR A 160 6.07 13.97 -10.99
C TYR A 160 4.86 14.06 -11.93
N MET A 161 4.46 15.27 -12.34
CA MET A 161 3.32 15.48 -13.23
C MET A 161 3.53 14.81 -14.60
N ASP A 162 4.72 14.94 -15.16
CA ASP A 162 5.07 14.35 -16.46
C ASP A 162 5.07 12.82 -16.41
N ASP A 163 5.55 12.24 -15.31
CA ASP A 163 5.56 10.79 -15.10
C ASP A 163 4.14 10.22 -15.00
N LEU A 164 3.26 10.85 -14.19
CA LEU A 164 1.87 10.43 -14.07
C LEU A 164 1.10 10.53 -15.40
N ARG A 165 1.34 11.62 -16.15
CA ARG A 165 0.74 11.82 -17.47
C ARG A 165 1.25 10.82 -18.50
N ARG A 166 2.54 10.51 -18.47
CA ARG A 166 3.19 9.54 -19.35
C ARG A 166 2.69 8.11 -19.11
N ILE A 167 2.58 7.72 -17.84
CA ILE A 167 2.00 6.41 -17.45
C ILE A 167 0.53 6.37 -17.85
N GLY A 168 -0.23 7.44 -17.59
CA GLY A 168 -1.63 7.58 -17.96
C GLY A 168 -2.57 6.73 -17.11
N SER A 169 -2.46 5.41 -17.24
CA SER A 169 -3.19 4.42 -16.44
C SER A 169 -2.40 3.11 -16.40
N VAL A 170 -2.49 2.37 -15.29
CA VAL A 170 -1.92 1.02 -15.15
C VAL A 170 -2.98 -0.08 -15.25
N VAL A 171 -4.21 0.27 -15.59
CA VAL A 171 -5.32 -0.69 -15.76
C VAL A 171 -5.00 -1.73 -16.85
N GLY A 172 -4.28 -1.33 -17.91
CA GLY A 172 -3.84 -2.26 -18.96
C GLY A 172 -2.94 -3.38 -18.41
N GLN A 173 -2.00 -3.03 -17.55
CA GLN A 173 -1.07 -3.97 -16.92
C GLN A 173 -1.74 -4.88 -15.87
N ALA A 174 -2.94 -4.53 -15.36
CA ALA A 174 -3.71 -5.43 -14.49
C ALA A 174 -3.98 -6.79 -15.16
N ALA A 175 -4.12 -6.83 -16.48
CA ALA A 175 -4.30 -8.07 -17.25
C ALA A 175 -3.06 -8.99 -17.22
N GLU A 176 -1.90 -8.46 -16.89
CA GLU A 176 -0.62 -9.20 -16.84
C GLU A 176 -0.31 -9.73 -15.43
N ILE A 177 -1.07 -9.31 -14.42
CA ILE A 177 -0.92 -9.78 -13.04
C ILE A 177 -1.43 -11.22 -12.97
N ALA A 178 -0.51 -12.16 -12.83
CA ALA A 178 -0.81 -13.60 -12.75
C ALA A 178 -0.81 -14.14 -11.30
N VAL A 179 -0.33 -13.35 -10.35
CA VAL A 179 -0.26 -13.72 -8.93
C VAL A 179 -1.57 -13.37 -8.22
N PRO A 180 -1.89 -14.00 -7.08
CA PRO A 180 -3.04 -13.61 -6.27
C PRO A 180 -2.96 -12.11 -5.90
N TRP A 181 -4.07 -11.41 -6.10
CA TRP A 181 -4.17 -9.97 -5.88
C TRP A 181 -5.38 -9.61 -5.03
N LEU A 182 -5.15 -8.95 -3.90
CA LEU A 182 -6.18 -8.38 -3.04
C LEU A 182 -6.28 -6.87 -3.27
N LEU A 183 -7.48 -6.40 -3.53
CA LEU A 183 -7.84 -4.98 -3.57
C LEU A 183 -8.67 -4.69 -2.32
N VAL A 184 -8.26 -3.73 -1.49
CA VAL A 184 -9.05 -3.25 -0.33
C VAL A 184 -9.29 -1.77 -0.52
N HIS A 185 -10.55 -1.34 -0.53
CA HIS A 185 -10.90 0.05 -0.81
C HIS A 185 -12.09 0.51 0.01
N GLY A 186 -12.03 1.73 0.53
CA GLY A 186 -13.13 2.38 1.22
C GLY A 186 -14.12 3.03 0.25
N ASN A 187 -15.41 2.89 0.47
CA ASN A 187 -16.39 3.51 -0.44
C ASN A 187 -16.66 5.01 -0.14
N ALA A 188 -16.10 5.54 0.95
CA ALA A 188 -16.07 6.97 1.26
C ALA A 188 -14.74 7.65 0.89
N ASP A 189 -13.87 6.97 0.13
CA ASP A 189 -12.61 7.52 -0.35
C ASP A 189 -12.86 8.65 -1.35
N THR A 190 -12.42 9.88 -0.99
CA THR A 190 -12.55 11.08 -1.81
C THR A 190 -11.26 11.45 -2.55
N LEU A 191 -10.15 10.75 -2.29
CA LEU A 191 -8.86 11.00 -2.94
C LEU A 191 -8.62 10.06 -4.14
N VAL A 192 -8.85 8.77 -3.95
CA VAL A 192 -8.80 7.78 -5.03
C VAL A 192 -10.18 7.14 -5.14
N PRO A 193 -10.88 7.31 -6.26
CA PRO A 193 -12.20 6.73 -6.43
C PRO A 193 -12.17 5.21 -6.29
N LEU A 194 -13.14 4.61 -5.59
CA LEU A 194 -13.33 3.15 -5.54
C LEU A 194 -13.38 2.53 -6.95
N GLN A 195 -13.79 3.32 -7.95
CA GLN A 195 -13.80 2.88 -9.35
C GLN A 195 -12.42 2.44 -9.85
N ASP A 196 -11.32 3.01 -9.34
CA ASP A 196 -9.95 2.57 -9.69
C ASP A 196 -9.73 1.09 -9.35
N SER A 197 -10.18 0.64 -8.17
CA SER A 197 -10.11 -0.78 -7.80
C SER A 197 -11.05 -1.66 -8.63
N ARG A 198 -12.23 -1.16 -8.97
CA ARG A 198 -13.18 -1.88 -9.85
C ARG A 198 -12.65 -2.01 -11.27
N ASP A 199 -12.00 -0.97 -11.81
CA ASP A 199 -11.35 -0.99 -13.12
C ASP A 199 -10.20 -2.03 -13.16
N ALA A 200 -9.38 -2.05 -12.10
CA ALA A 200 -8.31 -3.04 -11.96
C ALA A 200 -8.88 -4.46 -11.91
N LEU A 201 -9.91 -4.70 -11.08
CA LEU A 201 -10.60 -6.00 -10.97
C LEU A 201 -11.16 -6.47 -12.31
N ALA A 202 -11.83 -5.57 -13.04
CA ALA A 202 -12.46 -5.89 -14.32
C ALA A 202 -11.44 -6.31 -15.41
N ARG A 203 -10.18 -5.88 -15.28
CA ARG A 203 -9.11 -6.22 -16.23
C ARG A 203 -8.21 -7.35 -15.76
N ALA A 204 -8.14 -7.61 -14.46
CA ALA A 204 -7.32 -8.67 -13.91
C ALA A 204 -7.71 -10.04 -14.51
N ARG A 205 -6.71 -10.86 -14.84
CA ARG A 205 -6.89 -12.23 -15.34
C ARG A 205 -6.45 -13.28 -14.32
N GLY A 206 -5.64 -12.88 -13.35
CA GLY A 206 -5.23 -13.74 -12.23
C GLY A 206 -6.28 -13.79 -11.12
N PRO A 207 -6.06 -14.60 -10.09
CA PRO A 207 -6.93 -14.67 -8.91
C PRO A 207 -6.96 -13.32 -8.19
N THR A 208 -8.06 -12.57 -8.34
CA THR A 208 -8.20 -11.22 -7.81
C THR A 208 -9.47 -11.10 -6.98
N GLU A 209 -9.35 -10.50 -5.80
CA GLU A 209 -10.45 -10.28 -4.85
C GLU A 209 -10.53 -8.80 -4.51
N LEU A 210 -11.73 -8.21 -4.51
CA LEU A 210 -12.00 -6.84 -4.05
C LEU A 210 -12.81 -6.90 -2.77
N VAL A 211 -12.30 -6.25 -1.72
CA VAL A 211 -13.01 -6.00 -0.46
C VAL A 211 -13.31 -4.52 -0.34
N GLU A 212 -14.58 -4.17 -0.41
CA GLU A 212 -15.07 -2.81 -0.20
C GLU A 212 -15.40 -2.61 1.29
N LEU A 213 -14.83 -1.58 1.93
CA LEU A 213 -15.10 -1.24 3.31
C LEU A 213 -16.05 -0.05 3.38
N ASP A 214 -17.25 -0.31 3.89
CA ASP A 214 -18.32 0.69 3.98
C ASP A 214 -17.97 1.82 4.95
N GLY A 215 -18.17 3.07 4.50
CA GLY A 215 -17.88 4.30 5.24
C GLY A 215 -16.38 4.63 5.40
N CYS A 216 -15.48 3.80 4.89
CA CYS A 216 -14.05 3.97 5.05
C CYS A 216 -13.50 5.01 4.06
N ASP A 217 -12.59 5.85 4.54
CA ASP A 217 -11.87 6.87 3.79
C ASP A 217 -10.52 6.35 3.21
N HIS A 218 -9.76 7.28 2.59
CA HIS A 218 -8.48 6.98 1.94
C HIS A 218 -7.37 6.61 2.91
N VAL A 219 -7.36 7.18 4.12
CA VAL A 219 -6.26 7.09 5.09
C VAL A 219 -6.54 6.12 6.24
N TRP A 220 -7.65 5.37 6.12
CA TRP A 220 -8.02 4.35 7.10
C TRP A 220 -8.12 4.92 8.51
N GLU A 221 -8.93 6.00 8.69
CA GLU A 221 -9.13 6.62 10.00
C GLU A 221 -9.21 5.58 11.13
N PRO A 222 -8.84 5.91 12.37
CA PRO A 222 -8.59 4.91 13.43
C PRO A 222 -9.68 3.85 13.58
N GLY A 223 -10.94 4.19 13.30
CA GLY A 223 -12.07 3.26 13.36
C GLY A 223 -12.03 2.17 12.28
N PHE A 224 -11.36 2.39 11.15
CA PHE A 224 -11.30 1.46 10.02
C PHE A 224 -9.98 0.69 9.93
N THR A 225 -8.89 1.22 10.50
CA THR A 225 -7.58 0.55 10.52
C THR A 225 -7.67 -0.90 11.01
N PRO A 226 -8.37 -1.25 12.11
CA PRO A 226 -8.46 -2.64 12.56
C PRO A 226 -9.12 -3.57 11.53
N ARG A 227 -10.16 -3.10 10.83
CA ARG A 227 -10.85 -3.89 9.80
C ARG A 227 -9.95 -4.13 8.59
N MET A 228 -9.23 -3.10 8.12
CA MET A 228 -8.26 -3.22 7.04
C MET A 228 -7.16 -4.21 7.42
N VAL A 229 -6.58 -4.09 8.62
CA VAL A 229 -5.53 -5.01 9.11
C VAL A 229 -6.05 -6.45 9.16
N ALA A 230 -7.22 -6.68 9.76
CA ALA A 230 -7.81 -8.01 9.84
C ALA A 230 -8.07 -8.62 8.45
N THR A 231 -8.56 -7.81 7.50
CA THR A 231 -8.78 -8.25 6.11
C THR A 231 -7.48 -8.70 5.45
N VAL A 232 -6.43 -7.89 5.53
CA VAL A 232 -5.14 -8.20 4.91
C VAL A 232 -4.48 -9.42 5.57
N VAL A 233 -4.47 -9.48 6.91
CA VAL A 233 -3.90 -10.61 7.66
C VAL A 233 -4.62 -11.91 7.32
N ALA A 234 -5.96 -11.92 7.38
CA ALA A 234 -6.76 -13.10 7.05
C ALA A 234 -6.50 -13.58 5.60
N TRP A 235 -6.41 -12.65 4.65
CA TRP A 235 -6.11 -12.99 3.27
C TRP A 235 -4.69 -13.56 3.11
N CYS A 236 -3.69 -12.98 3.77
CA CYS A 236 -2.31 -13.47 3.75
C CYS A 236 -2.17 -14.87 4.35
N VAL A 237 -2.98 -15.18 5.37
CA VAL A 237 -3.03 -16.51 6.01
C VAL A 237 -3.74 -17.53 5.13
N LYS A 238 -4.88 -17.15 4.52
CA LYS A 238 -5.69 -18.01 3.66
C LYS A 238 -5.02 -18.35 2.33
N THR A 239 -4.30 -17.36 1.75
CA THR A 239 -3.71 -17.50 0.42
C THR A 239 -2.31 -18.09 0.54
N GLU A 240 -2.18 -19.38 0.32
CA GLU A 240 -0.88 -20.06 0.34
C GLU A 240 -0.01 -19.62 -0.85
N VAL A 241 1.26 -19.41 -0.58
CA VAL A 241 2.27 -19.26 -1.62
C VAL A 241 2.98 -20.60 -1.77
N ALA A 242 2.96 -21.17 -2.97
CA ALA A 242 3.60 -22.44 -3.23
C ALA A 242 5.06 -22.46 -2.76
N GLY A 243 5.44 -23.44 -1.95
CA GLY A 243 6.80 -23.59 -1.39
C GLY A 243 7.05 -22.78 -0.11
N THR A 244 6.04 -22.12 0.48
CA THR A 244 6.19 -21.44 1.78
C THR A 244 5.55 -22.24 2.90
N VAL A 245 6.17 -22.20 4.09
CA VAL A 245 5.60 -22.75 5.32
C VAL A 245 4.89 -21.62 6.05
N LEU A 246 3.58 -21.76 6.23
CA LEU A 246 2.83 -20.85 7.11
C LEU A 246 3.27 -21.08 8.57
N PRO A 247 3.52 -20.02 9.33
CA PRO A 247 3.78 -20.13 10.76
C PRO A 247 2.63 -20.84 11.49
N ALA A 248 2.94 -21.60 12.52
CA ALA A 248 1.93 -22.35 13.30
C ALA A 248 0.81 -21.45 13.85
N VAL A 249 1.13 -20.19 14.19
CA VAL A 249 0.16 -19.17 14.64
C VAL A 249 -0.81 -18.79 13.52
N ALA A 250 -0.30 -18.62 12.30
CA ALA A 250 -1.13 -18.27 11.15
C ALA A 250 -2.12 -19.39 10.79
N ARG A 251 -1.70 -20.67 10.92
CA ARG A 251 -2.59 -21.83 10.72
C ARG A 251 -3.76 -21.84 11.70
N ARG A 252 -3.51 -21.53 12.99
CA ARG A 252 -4.57 -21.45 14.01
C ARG A 252 -5.58 -20.33 13.74
N LEU A 253 -5.13 -19.19 13.20
CA LEU A 253 -6.02 -18.09 12.83
C LEU A 253 -6.88 -18.42 11.60
N ALA A 254 -6.38 -19.23 10.65
CA ALA A 254 -7.15 -19.68 9.49
C ALA A 254 -8.26 -20.67 9.86
N GLU A 255 -8.07 -21.44 10.94
CA GLU A 255 -9.01 -22.44 11.46
C GLU A 255 -10.02 -21.85 12.45
N ALA A 256 -9.82 -20.62 12.92
CA ALA A 256 -10.76 -19.96 13.82
C ALA A 256 -12.07 -19.62 13.08
N PRO A 257 -13.24 -19.95 13.64
CA PRO A 257 -14.52 -19.61 13.03
C PRO A 257 -14.63 -18.08 12.96
N VAL A 258 -14.99 -17.58 11.78
CA VAL A 258 -15.35 -16.17 11.60
C VAL A 258 -16.60 -15.91 12.45
N GLU A 259 -16.47 -15.25 13.58
CA GLU A 259 -17.61 -14.80 14.37
C GLU A 259 -18.48 -13.90 13.47
N LYS A 260 -19.63 -14.41 13.07
CA LYS A 260 -20.69 -13.61 12.46
C LYS A 260 -21.05 -12.51 13.45
N GLY A 261 -20.88 -11.26 13.02
CA GLY A 261 -21.05 -10.05 13.82
C GLY A 261 -22.20 -10.16 14.81
N ILE A 262 -21.90 -9.79 16.03
CA ILE A 262 -22.86 -9.63 17.11
C ILE A 262 -23.83 -8.53 16.69
N GLY A 263 -25.11 -8.87 16.70
CA GLY A 263 -26.21 -8.01 16.33
C GLY A 263 -26.27 -6.69 17.07
N GLU A 264 -26.93 -5.74 16.43
CA GLU A 264 -27.25 -4.39 16.89
C GLU A 264 -27.68 -4.33 18.35
N GLY A 265 -26.83 -3.78 19.21
CA GLY A 265 -27.18 -3.27 20.53
C GLY A 265 -27.06 -1.76 20.54
N ALA A 266 -28.18 -1.07 20.52
CA ALA A 266 -28.30 0.38 20.59
C ALA A 266 -27.55 0.96 21.80
N ILE A 267 -26.59 1.86 21.57
CA ILE A 267 -26.10 2.78 22.57
C ILE A 267 -26.37 4.21 22.09
N ALA A 268 -27.21 4.89 22.87
CA ALA A 268 -27.65 6.25 22.64
C ALA A 268 -26.48 7.25 22.63
N ALA A 269 -26.45 8.10 21.62
CA ALA A 269 -25.53 9.21 21.51
C ALA A 269 -25.99 10.40 22.35
N THR A 270 -25.16 10.85 23.30
CA THR A 270 -25.21 12.22 23.82
C THR A 270 -23.78 12.74 24.01
N GLY A 271 -23.40 13.73 23.19
CA GLY A 271 -22.16 14.49 23.36
C GLY A 271 -21.90 15.41 22.17
N PRO A 272 -21.38 16.64 22.38
CA PRO A 272 -21.52 17.75 21.44
C PRO A 272 -20.53 17.66 20.27
N LYS A 273 -20.99 18.14 19.12
CA LYS A 273 -20.19 18.33 17.89
C LYS A 273 -19.05 19.33 18.16
N LEU A 274 -17.81 18.86 18.14
CA LEU A 274 -16.63 19.70 17.92
C LEU A 274 -16.18 19.51 16.48
N ALA A 275 -16.16 20.61 15.71
CA ALA A 275 -15.57 20.66 14.39
C ALA A 275 -14.04 20.50 14.53
N ALA A 276 -13.48 19.35 14.19
CA ALA A 276 -12.05 19.15 14.16
C ALA A 276 -11.51 19.54 12.77
N ARG A 277 -10.62 20.52 12.75
CA ARG A 277 -9.72 20.80 11.63
C ARG A 277 -8.82 19.58 11.45
N VAL A 278 -8.73 19.10 10.22
CA VAL A 278 -7.83 18.00 9.85
C VAL A 278 -6.41 18.56 9.78
N ASP A 279 -5.61 18.35 10.82
CA ASP A 279 -4.17 18.58 10.79
C ASP A 279 -3.49 17.35 10.18
N PHE A 280 -2.94 17.53 8.99
CA PHE A 280 -2.05 16.58 8.35
C PHE A 280 -0.63 16.73 8.90
N THR A 281 -0.32 16.12 10.02
CA THR A 281 1.06 15.92 10.49
C THR A 281 1.61 14.57 10.03
#